data_130e97ded16ecd2e46b2ddf51d1dcb60
#
_entry.id   130e97ded16ecd2e46b2ddf51d1dcb60
#
_cell.length_a   1.000
_cell.length_b   1.000
_cell.length_c   1.000
_cell.angle_alpha   90.00
_cell.angle_beta   90.00
_cell.angle_gamma   90.00
#
_symmetry.space_group_name_H-M   'P 1'
#
loop_
_entity.id
_entity.type
_entity.pdbx_description
1 polymer ?
#
loop_
_entity_poly.entity_id
_entity_poly.type
_entity_poly.pdbx_seq_one_letter_code
_entity_poly.pdbx_strand_id
1 'polypeptide(L)'
;MTDLSAAPSTARLTDLARHSHALIAAHQDASGAYPASPTFSAYRGYAWFRDGSFTAEGMSRWGDAASAERFHDWCARVVVARRERVTAVVAGARRGEEVPVGAMLPTRYTLAGEEGDDPWWDFQTDGYGMWLWSLVAHAERHGADLTRWAPAVGLTVDYLTATWTRPCYDWWEEHVEHRHVSTLAAVRAGLLAVARSGLLDAARHAEALAAAAAIEALVLREGVTSGRAGDPTAPHLAKWLGAATVDASLAACVVPFGLVPPGSPLAAATLDAVARDLDVDGGVHRFRDDVFYGGGQWTLLSCLLGWNLAAVGDTDGALRHLDWVADQAVAGGDLPEQVPGHLLHPSRRQEWLDRWGPVATPLLWSHGMVLILADELGLLPEETLR
;
A
#
# COMPACT_ATOMS: atom_id res chain seq x y z
N MET A 1 40.15 12.35 6.51
CA MET A 1 39.54 13.14 5.42
C MET A 1 38.20 12.44 5.14
N THR A 2 37.17 12.90 5.82
CA THR A 2 35.79 12.42 5.60
C THR A 2 35.29 13.03 4.32
N ASP A 3 35.03 12.15 3.37
CA ASP A 3 34.41 12.47 2.07
C ASP A 3 33.00 13.05 2.39
N LEU A 4 32.82 14.33 2.15
CA LEU A 4 31.53 14.99 2.21
C LEU A 4 30.74 14.43 1.02
N SER A 5 29.93 13.39 1.26
CA SER A 5 28.90 12.93 0.34
C SER A 5 28.16 14.17 -0.21
N ALA A 6 28.22 14.35 -1.53
CA ALA A 6 27.53 15.44 -2.19
C ALA A 6 26.04 15.39 -1.81
N ALA A 7 25.47 16.54 -1.41
CA ALA A 7 24.03 16.62 -1.14
C ALA A 7 23.24 16.08 -2.33
N PRO A 8 22.12 15.35 -2.13
CA PRO A 8 21.34 14.79 -3.23
C PRO A 8 21.00 15.89 -4.23
N SER A 9 21.24 15.63 -5.50
CA SER A 9 20.93 16.59 -6.54
C SER A 9 19.41 16.64 -6.72
N THR A 10 18.77 17.70 -6.30
CA THR A 10 17.33 17.96 -6.47
C THR A 10 16.89 17.70 -7.92
N ALA A 11 17.72 18.07 -8.91
CA ALA A 11 17.45 17.82 -10.31
C ALA A 11 17.31 16.32 -10.62
N ARG A 12 18.23 15.48 -10.09
CA ARG A 12 18.16 14.01 -10.28
C ARG A 12 16.87 13.42 -9.71
N LEU A 13 16.46 13.85 -8.52
CA LEU A 13 15.23 13.35 -7.87
C LEU A 13 13.97 13.81 -8.63
N THR A 14 13.96 15.06 -9.12
CA THR A 14 12.90 15.56 -9.98
C THR A 14 12.83 14.80 -11.32
N ASP A 15 13.99 14.45 -11.91
CA ASP A 15 14.04 13.66 -13.15
C ASP A 15 13.54 12.24 -12.92
N LEU A 16 13.84 11.61 -11.78
CA LEU A 16 13.24 10.32 -11.40
C LEU A 16 11.72 10.41 -11.26
N ALA A 17 11.18 11.48 -10.66
CA ALA A 17 9.75 11.71 -10.58
C ALA A 17 9.11 11.88 -11.98
N ARG A 18 9.74 12.64 -12.89
CA ARG A 18 9.27 12.77 -14.28
C ARG A 18 9.26 11.42 -15.01
N HIS A 19 10.34 10.63 -14.86
CA HIS A 19 10.41 9.29 -15.44
C HIS A 19 9.30 8.39 -14.86
N SER A 20 9.10 8.41 -13.56
CA SER A 20 8.06 7.62 -12.87
C SER A 20 6.65 7.93 -13.39
N HIS A 21 6.31 9.22 -13.52
CA HIS A 21 5.03 9.62 -14.12
C HIS A 21 4.88 9.11 -15.56
N ALA A 22 5.89 9.39 -16.41
CA ALA A 22 5.85 8.99 -17.82
C ALA A 22 5.73 7.47 -17.99
N LEU A 23 6.44 6.70 -17.16
CA LEU A 23 6.39 5.25 -17.15
C LEU A 23 5.01 4.72 -16.77
N ILE A 24 4.43 5.22 -15.68
CA ILE A 24 3.08 4.81 -15.23
C ILE A 24 2.06 5.15 -16.32
N ALA A 25 2.09 6.37 -16.87
CA ALA A 25 1.18 6.80 -17.92
C ALA A 25 1.29 5.93 -19.19
N ALA A 26 2.52 5.56 -19.60
CA ALA A 26 2.78 4.73 -20.77
C ALA A 26 2.30 3.28 -20.61
N HIS A 27 2.24 2.78 -19.37
CA HIS A 27 1.87 1.38 -19.09
C HIS A 27 0.45 1.23 -18.52
N GLN A 28 -0.28 2.32 -18.30
CA GLN A 28 -1.69 2.21 -17.91
C GLN A 28 -2.49 1.56 -19.05
N ASP A 29 -3.17 0.47 -18.74
CA ASP A 29 -4.01 -0.24 -19.71
C ASP A 29 -5.21 0.61 -20.18
N ALA A 30 -5.71 0.34 -21.37
CA ALA A 30 -6.89 1.02 -21.91
C ALA A 30 -8.15 0.83 -21.03
N SER A 31 -8.21 -0.25 -20.26
CA SER A 31 -9.25 -0.46 -19.24
C SER A 31 -9.17 0.51 -18.07
N GLY A 32 -8.04 1.16 -17.86
CA GLY A 32 -7.73 2.01 -16.73
C GLY A 32 -6.90 1.33 -15.63
N ALA A 33 -6.72 0.00 -15.70
CA ALA A 33 -5.88 -0.73 -14.75
C ALA A 33 -4.40 -0.32 -14.84
N TYR A 34 -3.72 -0.33 -13.71
CA TYR A 34 -2.26 -0.30 -13.68
C TYR A 34 -1.75 -1.73 -13.51
N PRO A 35 -1.02 -2.31 -14.49
CA PRO A 35 -0.36 -3.60 -14.28
C PRO A 35 0.68 -3.45 -13.16
N ALA A 36 0.79 -4.44 -12.26
CA ALA A 36 1.78 -4.33 -11.19
C ALA A 36 3.21 -4.22 -11.76
N SER A 37 3.51 -5.00 -12.81
CA SER A 37 4.70 -4.85 -13.63
C SER A 37 4.38 -5.19 -15.09
N PRO A 38 4.80 -4.37 -16.08
CA PRO A 38 4.56 -4.65 -17.49
C PRO A 38 5.46 -5.77 -18.05
N THR A 39 6.54 -6.10 -17.37
CA THR A 39 7.59 -7.02 -17.85
C THR A 39 7.60 -8.37 -17.13
N PHE A 40 7.28 -8.40 -15.86
CA PHE A 40 7.36 -9.61 -15.04
C PHE A 40 6.22 -10.58 -15.34
N SER A 41 6.55 -11.84 -15.65
CA SER A 41 5.59 -12.80 -16.20
C SER A 41 4.38 -13.07 -15.31
N ALA A 42 4.56 -13.06 -13.99
CA ALA A 42 3.49 -13.29 -13.03
C ALA A 42 2.61 -12.05 -12.77
N TYR A 43 3.06 -10.83 -13.15
CA TYR A 43 2.37 -9.58 -12.85
C TYR A 43 1.80 -8.86 -14.07
N ARG A 44 2.41 -9.02 -15.26
CA ARG A 44 2.12 -8.19 -16.44
C ARG A 44 0.67 -8.20 -16.93
N GLY A 45 -0.07 -9.21 -16.63
CA GLY A 45 -1.48 -9.33 -17.01
C GLY A 45 -2.46 -8.98 -15.90
N TYR A 46 -1.95 -8.53 -14.74
CA TYR A 46 -2.72 -8.37 -13.51
C TYR A 46 -2.53 -7.02 -12.86
N ALA A 47 -3.58 -6.56 -12.20
CA ALA A 47 -3.62 -5.37 -11.36
C ALA A 47 -4.16 -5.71 -9.98
N TRP A 48 -3.52 -5.15 -8.95
CA TRP A 48 -3.93 -5.24 -7.55
C TRP A 48 -4.60 -3.93 -7.13
N PHE A 49 -5.66 -4.03 -6.32
CA PHE A 49 -6.26 -2.84 -5.73
C PHE A 49 -5.28 -2.10 -4.82
N ARG A 50 -4.42 -2.81 -4.08
CA ARG A 50 -3.37 -2.26 -3.21
C ARG A 50 -2.37 -1.43 -4.01
N ASP A 51 -1.67 -2.07 -4.95
CA ASP A 51 -0.62 -1.45 -5.78
C ASP A 51 -1.16 -0.27 -6.58
N GLY A 52 -2.32 -0.49 -7.22
CA GLY A 52 -2.97 0.50 -8.03
C GLY A 52 -3.47 1.70 -7.24
N SER A 53 -3.87 1.53 -5.98
CA SER A 53 -4.32 2.64 -5.12
C SER A 53 -3.18 3.60 -4.79
N PHE A 54 -1.98 3.11 -4.49
CA PHE A 54 -0.81 3.95 -4.30
C PHE A 54 -0.32 4.55 -5.61
N THR A 55 -0.38 3.79 -6.70
CA THR A 55 -0.04 4.31 -8.04
C THR A 55 -0.98 5.45 -8.44
N ALA A 56 -2.31 5.28 -8.24
CA ALA A 56 -3.31 6.32 -8.48
C ALA A 56 -3.12 7.54 -7.59
N GLU A 57 -2.77 7.36 -6.31
CA GLU A 57 -2.43 8.45 -5.41
C GLU A 57 -1.21 9.23 -5.92
N GLY A 58 -0.16 8.55 -6.37
CA GLY A 58 1.01 9.20 -6.97
C GLY A 58 0.66 10.00 -8.23
N MET A 59 -0.13 9.43 -9.14
CA MET A 59 -0.59 10.11 -10.36
C MET A 59 -1.50 11.29 -10.04
N SER A 60 -2.37 11.15 -9.04
CA SER A 60 -3.24 12.23 -8.55
C SER A 60 -2.43 13.40 -7.97
N ARG A 61 -1.38 13.12 -7.19
CA ARG A 61 -0.46 14.12 -6.63
C ARG A 61 0.36 14.80 -7.72
N TRP A 62 0.76 14.08 -8.74
CA TRP A 62 1.41 14.65 -9.92
C TRP A 62 0.51 15.64 -10.69
N GLY A 63 -0.81 15.58 -10.52
CA GLY A 63 -1.78 16.36 -11.29
C GLY A 63 -2.38 15.62 -12.48
N ASP A 64 -2.01 14.36 -12.73
CA ASP A 64 -2.65 13.53 -13.75
C ASP A 64 -3.95 12.90 -13.24
N ALA A 65 -4.91 13.78 -12.98
CA ALA A 65 -6.24 13.42 -12.48
C ALA A 65 -6.93 12.39 -13.39
N ALA A 66 -6.77 12.53 -14.70
CA ALA A 66 -7.43 11.65 -15.67
C ALA A 66 -6.89 10.21 -15.57
N SER A 67 -5.60 10.02 -15.34
CA SER A 67 -5.01 8.70 -15.13
C SER A 67 -5.56 8.04 -13.85
N ALA A 68 -5.56 8.79 -12.74
CA ALA A 68 -6.10 8.31 -11.46
C ALA A 68 -7.59 7.95 -11.57
N GLU A 69 -8.41 8.80 -12.21
CA GLU A 69 -9.83 8.54 -12.42
C GLU A 69 -10.08 7.26 -13.23
N ARG A 70 -9.30 7.00 -14.29
CA ARG A 70 -9.45 5.75 -15.06
C ARG A 70 -9.23 4.52 -14.18
N PHE A 71 -8.27 4.56 -13.25
CA PHE A 71 -8.06 3.47 -12.30
C PHE A 71 -9.24 3.33 -11.33
N HIS A 72 -9.74 4.43 -10.78
CA HIS A 72 -10.91 4.38 -9.89
C HIS A 72 -12.15 3.85 -10.62
N ASP A 73 -12.33 4.18 -11.89
CA ASP A 73 -13.37 3.62 -12.74
C ASP A 73 -13.19 2.12 -12.96
N TRP A 74 -11.96 1.67 -13.16
CA TRP A 74 -11.66 0.25 -13.29
C TRP A 74 -12.03 -0.51 -12.02
N CYS A 75 -11.59 -0.03 -10.84
CA CYS A 75 -11.96 -0.62 -9.55
C CYS A 75 -13.48 -0.68 -9.37
N ALA A 76 -14.17 0.41 -9.67
CA ALA A 76 -15.62 0.48 -9.55
C ALA A 76 -16.32 -0.55 -10.44
N ARG A 77 -15.88 -0.72 -11.70
CA ARG A 77 -16.43 -1.75 -12.60
C ARG A 77 -16.17 -3.16 -12.06
N VAL A 78 -14.98 -3.45 -11.55
CA VAL A 78 -14.62 -4.74 -10.96
C VAL A 78 -15.56 -5.10 -9.80
N VAL A 79 -15.79 -4.16 -8.88
CA VAL A 79 -16.66 -4.37 -7.72
C VAL A 79 -18.13 -4.52 -8.14
N VAL A 80 -18.62 -3.65 -9.02
CA VAL A 80 -20.03 -3.68 -9.48
C VAL A 80 -20.34 -4.97 -10.24
N ALA A 81 -19.40 -5.47 -11.05
CA ALA A 81 -19.55 -6.75 -11.74
C ALA A 81 -19.74 -7.93 -10.78
N ARG A 82 -19.28 -7.80 -9.53
CA ARG A 82 -19.37 -8.82 -8.48
C ARG A 82 -20.45 -8.54 -7.42
N ARG A 83 -21.42 -7.67 -7.74
CA ARG A 83 -22.50 -7.26 -6.82
C ARG A 83 -23.20 -8.44 -6.15
N GLU A 84 -23.59 -9.46 -6.91
CA GLU A 84 -24.30 -10.63 -6.38
C GLU A 84 -23.44 -11.40 -5.38
N ARG A 85 -22.16 -11.62 -5.72
CA ARG A 85 -21.19 -12.27 -4.83
C ARG A 85 -20.97 -11.47 -3.55
N VAL A 86 -20.75 -10.16 -3.66
CA VAL A 86 -20.61 -9.26 -2.49
C VAL A 86 -21.85 -9.34 -1.62
N THR A 87 -23.04 -9.25 -2.21
CA THR A 87 -24.32 -9.30 -1.46
C THR A 87 -24.48 -10.63 -0.73
N ALA A 88 -24.14 -11.76 -1.38
CA ALA A 88 -24.19 -13.08 -0.76
C ALA A 88 -23.21 -13.22 0.42
N VAL A 89 -21.96 -12.76 0.26
CA VAL A 89 -20.94 -12.73 1.33
C VAL A 89 -21.41 -11.91 2.52
N VAL A 90 -21.89 -10.69 2.28
CA VAL A 90 -22.40 -9.79 3.33
C VAL A 90 -23.59 -10.40 4.06
N ALA A 91 -24.55 -10.97 3.33
CA ALA A 91 -25.73 -11.60 3.93
C ALA A 91 -25.33 -12.81 4.79
N GLY A 92 -24.43 -13.68 4.30
CA GLY A 92 -23.92 -14.83 5.06
C GLY A 92 -23.21 -14.39 6.34
N ALA A 93 -22.27 -13.44 6.22
CA ALA A 93 -21.52 -12.91 7.37
C ALA A 93 -22.44 -12.28 8.43
N ARG A 94 -23.46 -11.51 8.01
CA ARG A 94 -24.44 -10.90 8.93
C ARG A 94 -25.34 -11.94 9.62
N ARG A 95 -25.54 -13.11 9.04
CA ARG A 95 -26.23 -14.24 9.70
C ARG A 95 -25.32 -15.07 10.60
N GLY A 96 -24.02 -14.75 10.67
CA GLY A 96 -23.04 -15.54 11.42
C GLY A 96 -22.69 -16.87 10.72
N GLU A 97 -22.96 -17.01 9.43
CA GLU A 97 -22.59 -18.18 8.64
C GLU A 97 -21.09 -18.16 8.32
N GLU A 98 -20.49 -19.35 8.22
CA GLU A 98 -19.14 -19.49 7.72
C GLU A 98 -19.13 -19.20 6.21
N VAL A 99 -18.53 -18.07 5.82
CA VAL A 99 -18.35 -17.71 4.42
C VAL A 99 -17.07 -18.38 3.90
N PRO A 100 -17.15 -19.26 2.88
CA PRO A 100 -15.97 -19.91 2.31
C PRO A 100 -14.96 -18.88 1.78
N VAL A 101 -13.64 -19.18 1.90
CA VAL A 101 -12.56 -18.33 1.36
C VAL A 101 -12.75 -18.06 -0.14
N GLY A 102 -13.12 -19.08 -0.92
CA GLY A 102 -13.38 -18.94 -2.37
C GLY A 102 -14.61 -18.08 -2.73
N ALA A 103 -15.46 -17.69 -1.75
CA ALA A 103 -16.52 -16.72 -1.95
C ALA A 103 -16.05 -15.27 -1.75
N MET A 104 -14.89 -15.07 -1.14
CA MET A 104 -14.34 -13.75 -0.91
C MET A 104 -13.83 -13.11 -2.20
N LEU A 105 -13.75 -11.79 -2.23
CA LEU A 105 -13.19 -11.07 -3.37
C LEU A 105 -11.68 -11.29 -3.49
N PRO A 106 -11.15 -11.58 -4.69
CA PRO A 106 -9.72 -11.75 -4.91
C PRO A 106 -8.91 -10.48 -4.63
N THR A 107 -7.60 -10.65 -4.38
CA THR A 107 -6.67 -9.54 -4.20
C THR A 107 -6.29 -8.86 -5.51
N ARG A 108 -6.28 -9.61 -6.61
CA ARG A 108 -5.91 -9.15 -7.96
C ARG A 108 -6.92 -9.58 -9.02
N TYR A 109 -6.86 -8.87 -10.13
CA TYR A 109 -7.69 -9.14 -11.30
C TYR A 109 -6.85 -8.98 -12.56
N THR A 110 -7.29 -9.62 -13.65
CA THR A 110 -6.73 -9.31 -14.97
C THR A 110 -6.93 -7.83 -15.29
N LEU A 111 -6.19 -7.28 -16.24
CA LEU A 111 -6.37 -5.89 -16.66
C LEU A 111 -7.80 -5.63 -17.19
N ALA A 112 -8.47 -6.64 -17.73
CA ALA A 112 -9.88 -6.57 -18.12
C ALA A 112 -10.85 -6.55 -16.92
N GLY A 113 -10.37 -6.81 -15.70
CA GLY A 113 -11.18 -6.86 -14.48
C GLY A 113 -11.77 -8.24 -14.16
N GLU A 114 -11.32 -9.29 -14.86
CA GLU A 114 -11.74 -10.67 -14.63
C GLU A 114 -10.83 -11.34 -13.58
N GLU A 115 -11.30 -12.47 -13.01
CA GLU A 115 -10.47 -13.31 -12.16
C GLU A 115 -9.47 -14.11 -13.00
N GLY A 116 -8.26 -14.31 -12.49
CA GLY A 116 -7.24 -15.09 -13.19
C GLY A 116 -7.50 -16.59 -13.11
N ASP A 117 -6.95 -17.33 -14.09
CA ASP A 117 -7.08 -18.79 -14.17
C ASP A 117 -5.97 -19.52 -13.39
N ASP A 118 -4.92 -18.83 -13.01
CA ASP A 118 -3.78 -19.40 -12.30
C ASP A 118 -4.04 -19.53 -10.79
N PRO A 119 -3.44 -20.53 -10.12
CA PRO A 119 -3.53 -20.67 -8.67
C PRO A 119 -2.74 -19.54 -8.00
N TRP A 120 -3.43 -18.54 -7.46
CA TRP A 120 -2.87 -17.43 -6.71
C TRP A 120 -3.63 -17.25 -5.40
N TRP A 121 -2.97 -16.68 -4.40
CA TRP A 121 -3.60 -16.41 -3.10
C TRP A 121 -4.60 -15.28 -3.22
N ASP A 122 -5.85 -15.49 -2.84
CA ASP A 122 -6.93 -14.69 -3.36
C ASP A 122 -7.69 -13.86 -2.35
N PHE A 123 -7.34 -13.91 -1.07
CA PHE A 123 -8.16 -13.19 -0.10
C PHE A 123 -7.39 -12.19 0.73
N GLN A 124 -7.59 -10.91 0.41
CA GLN A 124 -7.09 -9.74 1.16
C GLN A 124 -8.17 -8.68 1.22
N THR A 125 -8.25 -7.93 2.32
CA THR A 125 -9.19 -6.82 2.47
C THR A 125 -8.52 -5.44 2.41
N ASP A 126 -7.21 -5.38 2.53
CA ASP A 126 -6.41 -4.15 2.53
C ASP A 126 -6.59 -3.32 1.25
N GLY A 127 -6.47 -3.94 0.07
CA GLY A 127 -6.58 -3.26 -1.21
C GLY A 127 -7.91 -2.55 -1.40
N TYR A 128 -9.01 -3.11 -0.90
CA TYR A 128 -10.33 -2.48 -0.94
C TYR A 128 -10.43 -1.26 -0.02
N GLY A 129 -9.80 -1.33 1.16
CA GLY A 129 -9.67 -0.18 2.05
C GLY A 129 -8.80 0.91 1.46
N MET A 130 -7.68 0.54 0.83
CA MET A 130 -6.76 1.46 0.14
C MET A 130 -7.43 2.16 -1.03
N TRP A 131 -8.24 1.41 -1.81
CA TRP A 131 -9.00 2.01 -2.89
C TRP A 131 -9.98 3.09 -2.39
N LEU A 132 -10.74 2.82 -1.34
CA LEU A 132 -11.65 3.81 -0.76
C LEU A 132 -10.89 5.05 -0.25
N TRP A 133 -9.75 4.84 0.40
CA TRP A 133 -8.90 5.92 0.88
C TRP A 133 -8.38 6.78 -0.29
N SER A 134 -7.75 6.17 -1.29
CA SER A 134 -7.14 6.90 -2.42
C SER A 134 -8.18 7.59 -3.30
N LEU A 135 -9.36 6.98 -3.48
CA LEU A 135 -10.49 7.58 -4.20
C LEU A 135 -10.97 8.88 -3.54
N VAL A 136 -11.15 8.86 -2.21
CA VAL A 136 -11.59 10.08 -1.50
C VAL A 136 -10.50 11.14 -1.50
N ALA A 137 -9.23 10.76 -1.27
CA ALA A 137 -8.10 11.69 -1.33
C ALA A 137 -7.98 12.35 -2.73
N HIS A 138 -8.17 11.56 -3.79
CA HIS A 138 -8.23 12.07 -5.16
C HIS A 138 -9.38 13.07 -5.36
N ALA A 139 -10.59 12.69 -4.92
CA ALA A 139 -11.76 13.56 -5.07
C ALA A 139 -11.61 14.89 -4.31
N GLU A 140 -11.07 14.85 -3.10
CA GLU A 140 -10.79 16.06 -2.30
C GLU A 140 -9.75 16.97 -2.98
N ARG A 141 -8.69 16.37 -3.57
CA ARG A 141 -7.62 17.12 -4.25
C ARG A 141 -8.09 17.81 -5.52
N HIS A 142 -8.92 17.14 -6.31
CA HIS A 142 -9.34 17.62 -7.64
C HIS A 142 -10.78 18.10 -7.72
N GLY A 143 -11.54 18.03 -6.63
CA GLY A 143 -12.97 18.41 -6.65
C GLY A 143 -13.83 17.43 -7.46
N ALA A 144 -13.44 16.15 -7.57
CA ALA A 144 -14.17 15.16 -8.37
C ALA A 144 -15.48 14.75 -7.69
N ASP A 145 -16.53 14.53 -8.50
CA ASP A 145 -17.83 14.09 -8.00
C ASP A 145 -17.83 12.60 -7.63
N LEU A 146 -17.79 12.31 -6.34
CA LEU A 146 -17.82 10.94 -5.81
C LEU A 146 -19.11 10.16 -6.15
N THR A 147 -20.20 10.82 -6.52
CA THR A 147 -21.47 10.15 -6.83
C THR A 147 -21.34 9.20 -8.01
N ARG A 148 -20.40 9.44 -8.92
CA ARG A 148 -20.01 8.57 -10.02
C ARG A 148 -19.66 7.14 -9.57
N TRP A 149 -19.01 7.02 -8.41
CA TRP A 149 -18.56 5.73 -7.86
C TRP A 149 -19.43 5.20 -6.72
N ALA A 150 -20.52 5.91 -6.35
CA ALA A 150 -21.36 5.58 -5.21
C ALA A 150 -21.86 4.11 -5.16
N PRO A 151 -22.27 3.47 -6.29
CA PRO A 151 -22.68 2.06 -6.27
C PRO A 151 -21.57 1.09 -5.86
N ALA A 152 -20.33 1.32 -6.34
CA ALA A 152 -19.18 0.49 -6.02
C ALA A 152 -18.70 0.75 -4.59
N VAL A 153 -18.65 2.03 -4.18
CA VAL A 153 -18.28 2.43 -2.82
C VAL A 153 -19.23 1.79 -1.81
N GLY A 154 -20.55 1.86 -2.01
CA GLY A 154 -21.52 1.25 -1.13
C GLY A 154 -21.33 -0.27 -0.99
N LEU A 155 -21.08 -0.99 -2.08
CA LEU A 155 -20.78 -2.42 -2.06
C LEU A 155 -19.48 -2.72 -1.29
N THR A 156 -18.45 -1.93 -1.50
CA THR A 156 -17.16 -2.10 -0.82
C THR A 156 -17.28 -1.83 0.69
N VAL A 157 -18.02 -0.80 1.08
CA VAL A 157 -18.30 -0.53 2.49
C VAL A 157 -19.06 -1.70 3.13
N ASP A 158 -20.14 -2.18 2.49
CA ASP A 158 -20.91 -3.33 2.98
C ASP A 158 -20.01 -4.58 3.13
N TYR A 159 -19.12 -4.83 2.16
CA TYR A 159 -18.17 -5.93 2.18
C TYR A 159 -17.17 -5.81 3.33
N LEU A 160 -16.51 -4.68 3.47
CA LEU A 160 -15.49 -4.46 4.50
C LEU A 160 -16.10 -4.48 5.92
N THR A 161 -17.26 -3.85 6.13
CA THR A 161 -17.93 -3.86 7.44
C THR A 161 -18.36 -5.27 7.88
N ALA A 162 -18.69 -6.13 6.92
CA ALA A 162 -19.09 -7.51 7.19
C ALA A 162 -17.90 -8.49 7.36
N THR A 163 -16.70 -8.15 6.86
CA THR A 163 -15.61 -9.13 6.73
C THR A 163 -14.29 -8.76 7.42
N TRP A 164 -14.11 -7.54 7.90
CA TRP A 164 -12.85 -7.05 8.47
C TRP A 164 -12.34 -7.87 9.68
N THR A 165 -13.20 -8.59 10.37
CA THR A 165 -12.83 -9.44 11.52
C THR A 165 -12.13 -10.72 11.13
N ARG A 166 -12.15 -11.09 9.83
CA ARG A 166 -11.59 -12.35 9.35
C ARG A 166 -10.07 -12.24 9.18
N PRO A 167 -9.31 -13.32 9.50
CA PRO A 167 -7.94 -13.44 9.04
C PRO A 167 -7.89 -13.44 7.51
N CYS A 168 -6.82 -12.88 6.95
CA CYS A 168 -6.56 -12.90 5.51
C CYS A 168 -5.06 -12.77 5.27
N TYR A 169 -4.61 -12.92 4.03
CA TYR A 169 -3.22 -12.66 3.66
C TYR A 169 -2.81 -11.22 3.98
N ASP A 170 -1.53 -11.00 4.31
CA ASP A 170 -0.94 -9.66 4.51
C ASP A 170 -0.61 -8.97 3.17
N TRP A 171 0.02 -7.80 3.22
CA TRP A 171 0.46 -7.06 2.02
C TRP A 171 1.36 -7.90 1.09
N TRP A 172 2.04 -8.88 1.66
CA TRP A 172 3.02 -9.73 0.97
C TRP A 172 2.42 -11.04 0.48
N GLU A 173 1.12 -11.23 0.70
CA GLU A 173 0.37 -12.45 0.36
C GLU A 173 0.86 -13.67 1.15
N GLU A 174 1.20 -13.43 2.42
CA GLU A 174 1.67 -14.42 3.36
C GLU A 174 0.78 -14.46 4.62
N HIS A 175 0.93 -15.47 5.47
CA HIS A 175 0.35 -15.54 6.82
C HIS A 175 -1.18 -15.38 6.89
N VAL A 176 -1.92 -16.12 6.07
CA VAL A 176 -3.39 -16.02 5.93
C VAL A 176 -4.17 -16.26 7.23
N GLU A 177 -3.59 -16.95 8.21
CA GLU A 177 -4.18 -17.29 9.50
C GLU A 177 -4.24 -16.11 10.48
N HIS A 178 -3.61 -14.98 10.16
CA HIS A 178 -3.51 -13.83 11.06
C HIS A 178 -4.38 -12.64 10.63
N ARG A 179 -4.64 -11.75 11.60
CA ARG A 179 -5.24 -10.44 11.37
C ARG A 179 -4.13 -9.39 11.43
N HIS A 180 -3.75 -8.89 10.26
CA HIS A 180 -2.61 -7.99 10.10
C HIS A 180 -2.98 -6.56 10.47
N VAL A 181 -2.09 -5.89 11.23
CA VAL A 181 -2.34 -4.53 11.72
C VAL A 181 -2.39 -3.52 10.56
N SER A 182 -1.52 -3.67 9.56
CA SER A 182 -1.53 -2.82 8.35
C SER A 182 -2.80 -3.00 7.51
N THR A 183 -3.30 -4.24 7.37
CA THR A 183 -4.58 -4.52 6.70
C THR A 183 -5.75 -3.86 7.44
N LEU A 184 -5.80 -4.02 8.76
CA LEU A 184 -6.83 -3.39 9.60
C LEU A 184 -6.76 -1.85 9.50
N ALA A 185 -5.56 -1.27 9.48
CA ALA A 185 -5.37 0.16 9.30
C ALA A 185 -5.89 0.66 7.95
N ALA A 186 -5.61 -0.07 6.87
CA ALA A 186 -6.09 0.25 5.52
C ALA A 186 -7.62 0.21 5.44
N VAL A 187 -8.25 -0.84 5.97
CA VAL A 187 -9.71 -0.96 6.04
C VAL A 187 -10.32 0.21 6.83
N ARG A 188 -9.76 0.51 8.02
CA ARG A 188 -10.21 1.65 8.84
C ARG A 188 -10.11 2.97 8.10
N ALA A 189 -8.97 3.22 7.44
CA ALA A 189 -8.73 4.46 6.70
C ALA A 189 -9.74 4.65 5.57
N GLY A 190 -9.99 3.62 4.78
CA GLY A 190 -10.98 3.65 3.71
C GLY A 190 -12.40 3.90 4.22
N LEU A 191 -12.83 3.19 5.28
CA LEU A 191 -14.16 3.38 5.89
C LEU A 191 -14.34 4.80 6.44
N LEU A 192 -13.33 5.36 7.13
CA LEU A 192 -13.36 6.72 7.66
C LEU A 192 -13.35 7.78 6.53
N ALA A 193 -12.57 7.58 5.48
CA ALA A 193 -12.52 8.50 4.35
C ALA A 193 -13.91 8.63 3.72
N VAL A 194 -14.53 7.50 3.39
CA VAL A 194 -15.86 7.52 2.77
C VAL A 194 -16.95 8.02 3.73
N ALA A 195 -16.88 7.68 5.02
CA ALA A 195 -17.84 8.20 6.00
C ALA A 195 -17.79 9.75 6.06
N ARG A 196 -16.60 10.35 5.99
CA ARG A 196 -16.43 11.82 6.01
C ARG A 196 -16.84 12.51 4.71
N SER A 197 -16.81 11.80 3.58
CA SER A 197 -17.12 12.39 2.27
C SER A 197 -18.59 12.77 2.07
N GLY A 198 -19.49 12.30 2.93
CA GLY A 198 -20.93 12.53 2.81
C GLY A 198 -21.64 11.68 1.75
N LEU A 199 -20.94 10.73 1.12
CA LEU A 199 -21.48 9.88 0.05
C LEU A 199 -22.43 8.78 0.56
N LEU A 200 -22.25 8.34 1.81
CA LEU A 200 -22.98 7.20 2.35
C LEU A 200 -24.36 7.61 2.89
N ASP A 201 -25.35 6.71 2.72
CA ASP A 201 -26.59 6.80 3.50
C ASP A 201 -26.35 6.65 5.01
N ALA A 202 -27.35 7.02 5.82
CA ALA A 202 -27.19 7.06 7.27
C ALA A 202 -26.83 5.70 7.90
N ALA A 203 -27.34 4.59 7.33
CA ALA A 203 -27.07 3.26 7.85
C ALA A 203 -25.62 2.84 7.58
N ARG A 204 -25.16 2.94 6.33
CA ARG A 204 -23.77 2.65 5.95
C ARG A 204 -22.77 3.57 6.64
N HIS A 205 -23.12 4.85 6.80
CA HIS A 205 -22.31 5.81 7.55
C HIS A 205 -22.10 5.34 9.00
N ALA A 206 -23.17 4.97 9.69
CA ALA A 206 -23.09 4.48 11.06
C ALA A 206 -22.28 3.17 11.17
N GLU A 207 -22.52 2.21 10.26
CA GLU A 207 -21.77 0.95 10.21
C GLU A 207 -20.28 1.16 9.95
N ALA A 208 -19.92 2.05 9.01
CA ALA A 208 -18.53 2.38 8.69
C ALA A 208 -17.79 3.00 9.89
N LEU A 209 -18.42 3.95 10.59
CA LEU A 209 -17.84 4.54 11.80
C LEU A 209 -17.71 3.53 12.93
N ALA A 210 -18.72 2.68 13.14
CA ALA A 210 -18.66 1.63 14.16
C ALA A 210 -17.55 0.61 13.90
N ALA A 211 -17.41 0.15 12.65
CA ALA A 211 -16.34 -0.75 12.25
C ALA A 211 -14.96 -0.10 12.42
N ALA A 212 -14.80 1.14 11.97
CA ALA A 212 -13.53 1.87 12.12
C ALA A 212 -13.13 2.05 13.59
N ALA A 213 -14.07 2.39 14.48
CA ALA A 213 -13.82 2.50 15.91
C ALA A 213 -13.49 1.14 16.55
N ALA A 214 -14.16 0.06 16.13
CA ALA A 214 -13.89 -1.29 16.61
C ALA A 214 -12.50 -1.79 16.18
N ILE A 215 -12.09 -1.50 14.93
CA ILE A 215 -10.74 -1.81 14.43
C ILE A 215 -9.68 -1.08 15.26
N GLU A 216 -9.84 0.22 15.47
CA GLU A 216 -8.90 1.01 16.27
C GLU A 216 -8.77 0.46 17.70
N ALA A 217 -9.89 0.23 18.38
CA ALA A 217 -9.90 -0.33 19.72
C ALA A 217 -9.25 -1.72 19.79
N LEU A 218 -9.48 -2.56 18.77
CA LEU A 218 -8.86 -3.88 18.67
C LEU A 218 -7.35 -3.79 18.48
N VAL A 219 -6.87 -2.96 17.55
CA VAL A 219 -5.44 -2.81 17.29
C VAL A 219 -4.71 -2.22 18.49
N LEU A 220 -5.27 -1.20 19.13
CA LEU A 220 -4.65 -0.60 20.32
C LEU A 220 -4.60 -1.57 21.52
N ARG A 221 -5.51 -2.54 21.59
CA ARG A 221 -5.53 -3.56 22.65
C ARG A 221 -4.65 -4.77 22.35
N GLU A 222 -4.59 -5.25 21.10
CA GLU A 222 -3.98 -6.53 20.73
C GLU A 222 -2.86 -6.40 19.67
N GLY A 223 -2.77 -5.28 18.96
CA GLY A 223 -1.80 -5.02 17.91
C GLY A 223 -0.61 -4.16 18.35
N VAL A 224 -0.51 -3.84 19.65
CA VAL A 224 0.61 -3.10 20.24
C VAL A 224 1.45 -4.06 21.08
N THR A 225 2.76 -4.08 20.84
CA THR A 225 3.70 -4.88 21.62
C THR A 225 4.55 -3.99 22.51
N SER A 226 5.09 -4.55 23.59
CA SER A 226 5.99 -3.87 24.53
C SER A 226 7.44 -3.74 24.04
N GLY A 227 7.66 -3.89 22.74
CA GLY A 227 8.99 -3.80 22.15
C GLY A 227 9.72 -5.15 22.09
N ARG A 228 11.05 -5.10 21.84
CA ARG A 228 11.90 -6.30 21.78
C ARG A 228 11.74 -7.14 23.04
N ALA A 229 11.84 -8.45 22.90
CA ALA A 229 11.92 -9.34 24.07
C ALA A 229 13.00 -8.83 25.03
N GLY A 230 12.57 -8.30 26.18
CA GLY A 230 13.45 -7.72 27.21
C GLY A 230 13.48 -6.19 27.31
N ASP A 231 12.82 -5.44 26.41
CA ASP A 231 12.63 -3.99 26.55
C ASP A 231 11.13 -3.64 26.67
N PRO A 232 10.59 -3.51 27.87
CA PRO A 232 9.18 -3.17 28.06
C PRO A 232 8.85 -1.69 27.85
N THR A 233 9.85 -0.86 27.47
CA THR A 233 9.72 0.61 27.54
C THR A 233 9.31 1.28 26.24
N ALA A 234 9.31 0.57 25.11
CA ALA A 234 8.97 1.13 23.81
C ALA A 234 7.86 0.35 23.10
N PRO A 235 6.59 0.54 23.49
CA PRO A 235 5.45 -0.10 22.80
C PRO A 235 5.37 0.42 21.36
N HIS A 236 5.26 -0.51 20.41
CA HIS A 236 5.08 -0.21 18.98
C HIS A 236 4.02 -1.12 18.37
N LEU A 237 3.52 -0.78 17.19
CA LEU A 237 2.61 -1.66 16.44
C LEU A 237 3.34 -2.95 16.03
N ALA A 238 2.60 -4.06 16.04
CA ALA A 238 3.09 -5.38 15.64
C ALA A 238 2.57 -5.77 14.25
N LYS A 239 3.25 -6.70 13.56
CA LYS A 239 2.87 -7.18 12.23
C LYS A 239 1.42 -7.68 12.19
N TRP A 240 1.01 -8.48 13.19
CA TRP A 240 -0.38 -8.94 13.38
C TRP A 240 -0.78 -8.93 14.85
N LEU A 241 -2.06 -9.08 15.13
CA LEU A 241 -2.57 -9.08 16.49
C LEU A 241 -1.93 -10.17 17.34
N GLY A 242 -1.39 -9.80 18.49
CA GLY A 242 -0.68 -10.71 19.42
C GLY A 242 0.77 -11.04 19.04
N ALA A 243 1.30 -10.49 17.94
CA ALA A 243 2.71 -10.67 17.55
C ALA A 243 3.65 -9.76 18.34
N ALA A 244 4.96 -10.06 18.22
CA ALA A 244 6.05 -9.18 18.68
C ALA A 244 6.98 -8.78 17.52
N THR A 245 6.63 -9.12 16.28
CA THR A 245 7.44 -8.90 15.08
C THR A 245 7.11 -7.58 14.41
N VAL A 246 8.14 -6.96 13.83
CA VAL A 246 8.04 -5.73 13.05
C VAL A 246 7.87 -6.06 11.56
N ASP A 247 7.09 -5.25 10.86
CA ASP A 247 6.89 -5.28 9.42
C ASP A 247 6.93 -3.85 8.89
N ALA A 248 7.54 -3.64 7.73
CA ALA A 248 7.67 -2.30 7.15
C ALA A 248 6.32 -1.68 6.75
N SER A 249 5.30 -2.51 6.46
CA SER A 249 3.92 -2.02 6.20
C SER A 249 3.30 -1.28 7.39
N LEU A 250 3.87 -1.44 8.60
CA LEU A 250 3.42 -0.71 9.80
C LEU A 250 3.63 0.81 9.69
N ALA A 251 4.58 1.26 8.88
CA ALA A 251 4.75 2.68 8.59
C ALA A 251 3.48 3.28 7.97
N ALA A 252 2.74 2.52 7.15
CA ALA A 252 1.48 2.98 6.59
C ALA A 252 0.37 3.18 7.64
N CYS A 253 0.48 2.55 8.81
CA CYS A 253 -0.45 2.77 9.92
C CYS A 253 -0.37 4.19 10.49
N VAL A 254 0.77 4.88 10.27
CA VAL A 254 0.97 6.28 10.63
C VAL A 254 0.57 7.15 9.45
N VAL A 255 1.30 7.11 8.36
CA VAL A 255 0.97 7.76 7.09
C VAL A 255 0.98 6.70 5.98
N PRO A 256 -0.12 6.58 5.20
CA PRO A 256 -1.27 7.49 5.10
C PRO A 256 -2.50 7.14 5.96
N PHE A 257 -2.55 6.00 6.64
CA PHE A 257 -3.83 5.49 7.17
C PHE A 257 -4.26 6.12 8.50
N GLY A 258 -3.37 6.83 9.19
CA GLY A 258 -3.71 7.58 10.39
C GLY A 258 -4.36 6.74 11.50
N LEU A 259 -4.00 5.45 11.62
CA LEU A 259 -4.43 4.61 12.72
C LEU A 259 -3.85 5.13 14.03
N VAL A 260 -2.61 5.56 13.98
CA VAL A 260 -1.94 6.32 15.05
C VAL A 260 -1.51 7.66 14.50
N PRO A 261 -1.75 8.78 15.22
CA PRO A 261 -1.42 10.11 14.74
C PRO A 261 0.08 10.29 14.53
N PRO A 262 0.54 10.89 13.43
CA PRO A 262 1.94 11.29 13.27
C PRO A 262 2.43 12.11 14.46
N GLY A 263 3.66 11.88 14.91
CA GLY A 263 4.24 12.55 16.09
C GLY A 263 3.75 12.06 17.44
N SER A 264 2.80 11.12 17.51
CA SER A 264 2.42 10.48 18.78
C SER A 264 3.54 9.54 19.26
N PRO A 265 3.66 9.25 20.58
CA PRO A 265 4.67 8.34 21.09
C PRO A 265 4.61 6.94 20.46
N LEU A 266 3.41 6.41 20.19
CA LEU A 266 3.23 5.11 19.56
C LEU A 266 3.66 5.13 18.09
N ALA A 267 3.37 6.21 17.36
CA ALA A 267 3.83 6.40 15.98
C ALA A 267 5.37 6.47 15.93
N ALA A 268 5.98 7.31 16.77
CA ALA A 268 7.44 7.44 16.84
C ALA A 268 8.11 6.08 17.16
N ALA A 269 7.63 5.37 18.19
CA ALA A 269 8.16 4.05 18.56
C ALA A 269 7.98 3.01 17.44
N THR A 270 6.87 3.08 16.66
CA THR A 270 6.64 2.18 15.52
C THR A 270 7.61 2.46 14.38
N LEU A 271 7.78 3.74 14.00
CA LEU A 271 8.74 4.12 12.96
C LEU A 271 10.18 3.83 13.37
N ASP A 272 10.55 4.09 14.63
CA ASP A 272 11.85 3.72 15.19
C ASP A 272 12.11 2.21 15.15
N ALA A 273 11.08 1.40 15.42
CA ALA A 273 11.18 -0.06 15.33
C ALA A 273 11.38 -0.52 13.88
N VAL A 274 10.64 0.05 12.92
CA VAL A 274 10.82 -0.22 11.49
C VAL A 274 12.22 0.18 11.04
N ALA A 275 12.66 1.40 11.34
CA ALA A 275 13.97 1.88 10.95
C ALA A 275 15.10 1.02 11.55
N ARG A 276 15.08 0.77 12.86
CA ARG A 276 16.10 -0.02 13.54
C ARG A 276 16.20 -1.46 13.06
N ASP A 277 15.06 -2.09 12.77
CA ASP A 277 15.00 -3.52 12.49
C ASP A 277 15.08 -3.85 11.01
N LEU A 278 14.67 -2.93 10.12
CA LEU A 278 14.46 -3.21 8.70
C LEU A 278 15.16 -2.23 7.74
N ASP A 279 15.60 -1.05 8.19
CA ASP A 279 16.36 -0.13 7.35
C ASP A 279 17.86 -0.43 7.46
N VAL A 280 18.50 -0.61 6.32
CA VAL A 280 19.97 -0.72 6.20
C VAL A 280 20.42 0.23 5.10
N ASP A 281 21.15 1.27 5.51
CA ASP A 281 21.75 2.28 4.62
C ASP A 281 20.73 3.00 3.70
N GLY A 282 19.46 3.14 4.16
CA GLY A 282 18.37 3.78 3.42
C GLY A 282 17.46 2.83 2.65
N GLY A 283 17.83 1.55 2.56
CA GLY A 283 17.01 0.50 1.97
C GLY A 283 16.22 -0.29 3.01
N VAL A 284 14.92 -0.45 2.81
CA VAL A 284 14.02 -1.03 3.80
C VAL A 284 13.58 -2.43 3.37
N HIS A 285 13.77 -3.42 4.26
CA HIS A 285 13.27 -4.80 4.11
C HIS A 285 11.78 -4.91 4.49
N ARG A 286 11.07 -5.93 3.99
CA ARG A 286 9.68 -6.21 4.38
C ARG A 286 9.56 -6.57 5.87
N PHE A 287 10.25 -7.61 6.27
CA PHE A 287 10.36 -8.13 7.65
C PHE A 287 11.55 -9.08 7.75
N ARG A 288 12.00 -9.39 8.98
CA ARG A 288 13.26 -10.12 9.20
C ARG A 288 13.32 -11.53 8.63
N ASP A 289 12.18 -12.23 8.60
CA ASP A 289 12.12 -13.63 8.12
C ASP A 289 11.76 -13.72 6.63
N ASP A 290 11.82 -12.61 5.90
CA ASP A 290 11.53 -12.55 4.48
C ASP A 290 12.54 -13.36 3.66
N VAL A 291 12.04 -14.35 2.92
CA VAL A 291 12.85 -15.21 2.04
C VAL A 291 12.61 -14.94 0.55
N PHE A 292 11.66 -14.08 0.21
CA PHE A 292 11.30 -13.78 -1.18
C PHE A 292 12.48 -13.09 -1.88
N TYR A 293 13.03 -13.75 -2.91
CA TYR A 293 14.30 -13.41 -3.57
C TYR A 293 15.48 -13.21 -2.58
N GLY A 294 15.42 -13.91 -1.43
CA GLY A 294 16.43 -13.83 -0.39
C GLY A 294 16.23 -12.68 0.61
N GLY A 295 15.08 -12.03 0.61
CA GLY A 295 14.76 -10.94 1.53
C GLY A 295 15.55 -9.66 1.22
N GLY A 296 15.42 -9.15 0.00
CA GLY A 296 16.08 -7.91 -0.44
C GLY A 296 15.42 -6.65 0.14
N GLN A 297 16.01 -5.49 -0.18
CA GLN A 297 15.48 -4.18 0.17
C GLN A 297 14.51 -3.69 -0.91
N TRP A 298 13.40 -3.09 -0.48
CA TRP A 298 12.31 -2.68 -1.36
C TRP A 298 12.28 -1.17 -1.57
N THR A 299 12.33 -0.72 -2.81
CA THR A 299 12.33 0.71 -3.16
C THR A 299 11.05 1.41 -2.68
N LEU A 300 9.89 0.76 -2.81
CA LEU A 300 8.62 1.30 -2.33
C LEU A 300 8.58 1.48 -0.81
N LEU A 301 9.22 0.60 -0.04
CA LEU A 301 9.26 0.69 1.43
C LEU A 301 10.18 1.79 1.91
N SER A 302 11.29 2.01 1.21
CA SER A 302 12.16 3.17 1.46
C SER A 302 11.40 4.49 1.22
N CYS A 303 10.61 4.59 0.13
CA CYS A 303 9.72 5.73 -0.07
C CYS A 303 8.65 5.85 1.03
N LEU A 304 8.06 4.74 1.48
CA LEU A 304 7.05 4.76 2.53
C LEU A 304 7.61 5.25 3.86
N LEU A 305 8.81 4.80 4.25
CA LEU A 305 9.48 5.29 5.45
C LEU A 305 9.87 6.76 5.28
N GLY A 306 10.41 7.14 4.13
CA GLY A 306 10.71 8.53 3.79
C GLY A 306 9.48 9.46 3.87
N TRP A 307 8.31 8.99 3.39
CA TRP A 307 7.05 9.74 3.52
C TRP A 307 6.68 10.00 4.98
N ASN A 308 6.83 8.98 5.83
CA ASN A 308 6.57 9.12 7.27
C ASN A 308 7.55 10.09 7.95
N LEU A 309 8.83 10.09 7.56
CA LEU A 309 9.84 11.04 8.05
C LEU A 309 9.51 12.47 7.62
N ALA A 310 9.11 12.68 6.36
CA ALA A 310 8.64 13.98 5.89
C ALA A 310 7.44 14.50 6.69
N ALA A 311 6.46 13.62 6.96
CA ALA A 311 5.24 13.96 7.70
C ALA A 311 5.50 14.40 9.15
N VAL A 312 6.64 14.00 9.76
CA VAL A 312 7.06 14.45 11.10
C VAL A 312 8.14 15.54 11.05
N GLY A 313 8.45 16.07 9.86
CA GLY A 313 9.39 17.17 9.65
C GLY A 313 10.86 16.78 9.51
N ASP A 314 11.20 15.49 9.46
CA ASP A 314 12.56 15.01 9.14
C ASP A 314 12.76 14.97 7.61
N THR A 315 12.87 16.14 7.02
CA THR A 315 13.10 16.32 5.58
C THR A 315 14.42 15.70 5.12
N ASP A 316 15.48 15.81 5.93
CA ASP A 316 16.79 15.24 5.59
C ASP A 316 16.73 13.71 5.56
N GLY A 317 16.03 13.09 6.51
CA GLY A 317 15.76 11.66 6.51
C GLY A 317 14.98 11.20 5.29
N ALA A 318 13.92 11.92 4.96
CA ALA A 318 13.10 11.65 3.79
C ALA A 318 13.90 11.77 2.47
N LEU A 319 14.74 12.81 2.33
CA LEU A 319 15.62 12.99 1.18
C LEU A 319 16.65 11.87 1.05
N ARG A 320 17.25 11.39 2.15
CA ARG A 320 18.18 10.25 2.12
C ARG A 320 17.51 8.99 1.57
N HIS A 321 16.28 8.70 1.97
CA HIS A 321 15.53 7.55 1.44
C HIS A 321 15.21 7.70 -0.04
N LEU A 322 14.77 8.87 -0.51
CA LEU A 322 14.50 9.09 -1.92
C LEU A 322 15.78 9.03 -2.77
N ASP A 323 16.91 9.54 -2.26
CA ASP A 323 18.20 9.47 -2.93
C ASP A 323 18.71 8.02 -3.03
N TRP A 324 18.57 7.24 -1.94
CA TRP A 324 18.84 5.80 -1.99
C TRP A 324 17.99 5.10 -3.06
N VAL A 325 16.69 5.40 -3.15
CA VAL A 325 15.80 4.84 -4.20
C VAL A 325 16.29 5.22 -5.60
N ALA A 326 16.71 6.46 -5.80
CA ALA A 326 17.26 6.91 -7.09
C ALA A 326 18.53 6.16 -7.47
N ASP A 327 19.35 5.74 -6.49
CA ASP A 327 20.55 4.91 -6.73
C ASP A 327 20.21 3.48 -7.16
N GLN A 328 18.99 2.99 -6.87
CA GLN A 328 18.56 1.65 -7.27
C GLN A 328 17.97 1.60 -8.69
N ALA A 329 17.74 2.75 -9.33
CA ALA A 329 17.21 2.78 -10.68
C ALA A 329 18.18 2.08 -11.67
N VAL A 330 17.65 1.16 -12.47
CA VAL A 330 18.43 0.51 -13.53
C VAL A 330 18.64 1.47 -14.71
N ALA A 331 19.45 1.07 -15.68
CA ALA A 331 19.65 1.86 -16.88
C ALA A 331 18.31 2.17 -17.56
N GLY A 332 18.00 3.46 -17.71
CA GLY A 332 16.71 3.94 -18.22
C GLY A 332 15.81 4.57 -17.15
N GLY A 333 16.09 4.37 -15.87
CA GLY A 333 15.34 4.98 -14.76
C GLY A 333 14.31 4.08 -14.10
N ASP A 334 14.14 2.84 -14.56
CA ASP A 334 13.17 1.89 -14.03
C ASP A 334 13.56 1.40 -12.63
N LEU A 335 12.58 1.33 -11.74
CA LEU A 335 12.77 0.86 -10.36
C LEU A 335 12.37 -0.61 -10.21
N PRO A 336 13.25 -1.43 -9.63
CA PRO A 336 12.93 -2.81 -9.30
C PRO A 336 11.99 -2.91 -8.10
N GLU A 337 11.32 -4.05 -7.98
CA GLU A 337 10.55 -4.42 -6.79
C GLU A 337 11.44 -4.44 -5.56
N GLN A 338 12.57 -5.13 -5.65
CA GLN A 338 13.59 -5.20 -4.59
C GLN A 338 15.00 -5.30 -5.17
N VAL A 339 15.98 -5.02 -4.34
CA VAL A 339 17.41 -5.07 -4.70
C VAL A 339 18.18 -6.02 -3.78
N PRO A 340 19.25 -6.68 -4.30
CA PRO A 340 19.97 -7.70 -3.56
C PRO A 340 21.15 -7.16 -2.72
N GLY A 341 21.20 -5.86 -2.41
CA GLY A 341 22.34 -5.23 -1.72
C GLY A 341 22.64 -5.83 -0.35
N HIS A 342 21.60 -6.08 0.44
CA HIS A 342 21.66 -6.59 1.82
C HIS A 342 20.64 -7.70 2.03
N LEU A 343 20.87 -8.88 1.43
CA LEU A 343 19.94 -10.00 1.55
C LEU A 343 19.90 -10.55 2.97
N LEU A 344 18.70 -10.71 3.54
CA LEU A 344 18.49 -11.34 4.85
C LEU A 344 18.80 -12.84 4.80
N HIS A 345 18.42 -13.50 3.70
CA HIS A 345 18.56 -14.96 3.48
C HIS A 345 19.15 -15.25 2.09
N PRO A 346 20.45 -14.97 1.84
CA PRO A 346 21.07 -15.07 0.52
C PRO A 346 20.92 -16.44 -0.13
N SER A 347 20.90 -17.53 0.67
CA SER A 347 20.75 -18.90 0.18
C SER A 347 19.39 -19.21 -0.43
N ARG A 348 18.37 -18.36 -0.13
CA ARG A 348 17.01 -18.53 -0.66
C ARG A 348 16.79 -17.83 -2.00
N ARG A 349 17.73 -16.99 -2.44
CA ARG A 349 17.57 -16.19 -3.65
C ARG A 349 17.45 -17.02 -4.92
N GLN A 350 18.27 -18.09 -5.05
CA GLN A 350 18.37 -18.86 -6.30
C GLN A 350 17.06 -19.58 -6.63
N GLU A 351 16.33 -20.09 -5.64
CA GLU A 351 15.04 -20.78 -5.86
C GLU A 351 13.98 -19.87 -6.53
N TRP A 352 13.98 -18.57 -6.20
CA TRP A 352 13.07 -17.60 -6.80
C TRP A 352 13.50 -17.21 -8.22
N LEU A 353 14.83 -17.05 -8.45
CA LEU A 353 15.37 -16.83 -9.79
C LEU A 353 15.07 -18.00 -10.72
N ASP A 354 15.16 -19.24 -10.23
CA ASP A 354 14.85 -20.43 -11.02
C ASP A 354 13.35 -20.56 -11.30
N ARG A 355 12.51 -20.10 -10.36
CA ARG A 355 11.05 -20.18 -10.46
C ARG A 355 10.46 -19.10 -11.38
N TRP A 356 10.87 -17.85 -11.24
CA TRP A 356 10.24 -16.70 -11.88
C TRP A 356 11.20 -15.78 -12.68
N GLY A 357 12.48 -16.07 -12.66
CA GLY A 357 13.49 -15.20 -13.28
C GLY A 357 13.87 -14.00 -12.40
N PRO A 358 14.42 -12.93 -12.98
CA PRO A 358 14.77 -11.70 -12.26
C PRO A 358 13.55 -11.07 -11.60
N VAL A 359 13.79 -10.29 -10.51
CA VAL A 359 12.76 -9.50 -9.84
C VAL A 359 12.02 -8.57 -10.82
N ALA A 360 10.75 -8.29 -10.53
CA ALA A 360 9.95 -7.38 -11.33
C ALA A 360 10.64 -6.01 -11.48
N THR A 361 10.88 -5.60 -12.71
CA THR A 361 11.50 -4.31 -13.08
C THR A 361 10.93 -3.86 -14.42
N PRO A 362 10.19 -2.72 -14.50
CA PRO A 362 9.80 -1.88 -13.39
C PRO A 362 8.67 -2.50 -12.55
N LEU A 363 8.55 -2.08 -11.28
CA LEU A 363 7.36 -2.24 -10.47
C LEU A 363 6.62 -0.89 -10.42
N LEU A 364 5.37 -0.82 -10.91
CA LEU A 364 4.67 0.46 -10.99
C LEU A 364 4.36 1.06 -9.61
N TRP A 365 4.12 0.23 -8.61
CA TRP A 365 3.95 0.69 -7.24
C TRP A 365 5.18 1.43 -6.71
N SER A 366 6.40 0.96 -7.00
CA SER A 366 7.64 1.66 -6.64
C SER A 366 7.67 3.08 -7.23
N HIS A 367 7.30 3.22 -8.50
CA HIS A 367 7.23 4.50 -9.18
C HIS A 367 6.11 5.41 -8.63
N GLY A 368 4.95 4.83 -8.28
CA GLY A 368 3.86 5.57 -7.60
C GLY A 368 4.32 6.14 -6.25
N MET A 369 5.08 5.37 -5.47
CA MET A 369 5.62 5.83 -4.19
C MET A 369 6.68 6.92 -4.34
N VAL A 370 7.47 6.90 -5.43
CA VAL A 370 8.38 8.03 -5.75
C VAL A 370 7.61 9.31 -5.98
N LEU A 371 6.49 9.26 -6.73
CA LEU A 371 5.66 10.46 -6.97
C LEU A 371 5.10 11.02 -5.65
N ILE A 372 4.62 10.14 -4.76
CA ILE A 372 4.10 10.54 -3.46
C ILE A 372 5.18 11.21 -2.61
N LEU A 373 6.36 10.61 -2.49
CA LEU A 373 7.44 11.17 -1.67
C LEU A 373 8.02 12.44 -2.29
N ALA A 374 8.12 12.51 -3.61
CA ALA A 374 8.59 13.71 -4.31
C ALA A 374 7.61 14.90 -4.11
N ASP A 375 6.30 14.66 -4.09
CA ASP A 375 5.28 15.67 -3.76
C ASP A 375 5.46 16.18 -2.33
N GLU A 376 5.57 15.29 -1.34
CA GLU A 376 5.78 15.65 0.07
C GLU A 376 7.05 16.49 0.29
N LEU A 377 8.07 16.26 -0.53
CA LEU A 377 9.35 16.99 -0.48
C LEU A 377 9.37 18.26 -1.35
N GLY A 378 8.27 18.58 -2.05
CA GLY A 378 8.20 19.73 -2.95
C GLY A 378 9.11 19.62 -4.17
N LEU A 379 9.38 18.38 -4.63
CA LEU A 379 10.28 18.07 -5.75
C LEU A 379 9.55 17.84 -7.08
N LEU A 380 8.22 17.93 -7.11
CA LEU A 380 7.48 17.83 -8.35
C LEU A 380 7.75 19.09 -9.23
N PRO A 381 7.77 18.93 -10.57
CA PRO A 381 7.98 20.06 -11.47
C PRO A 381 6.89 21.13 -11.32
N GLU A 382 7.25 22.42 -11.45
CA GLU A 382 6.29 23.55 -11.31
C GLU A 382 5.11 23.45 -12.30
N GLU A 383 5.28 22.81 -13.43
CA GLU A 383 4.25 22.57 -14.45
C GLU A 383 3.13 21.66 -13.98
N THR A 384 3.34 20.89 -12.91
CA THR A 384 2.35 19.96 -12.32
C THR A 384 1.44 20.64 -11.28
N LEU A 385 1.80 21.82 -10.84
CA LEU A 385 1.10 22.56 -9.78
C LEU A 385 0.01 23.52 -10.31
N ARG A 386 -0.38 23.41 -11.61
CA ARG A 386 -1.34 24.31 -12.26
C ARG A 386 -2.70 23.62 -12.52
#